data_1efde1089aa36879d7c4283323c111ce
#
_entry.id   1efde1089aa36879d7c4283323c111ce
#
_cell.length_a   1.000
_cell.length_b   1.000
_cell.length_c   1.000
_cell.angle_alpha   90.00
_cell.angle_beta   90.00
_cell.angle_gamma   90.00
#
_symmetry.space_group_name_H-M   'P 1'
#
loop_
_entity.id
_entity.type
_entity.pdbx_description
1 polymer ?
#
loop_
_entity_poly.entity_id
_entity_poly.type
_entity_poly.pdbx_seq_one_letter_code
_entity_poly.pdbx_strand_id
1 'polypeptide(L)'
;MRHYDVFGIGNALVDILIPTEDSFLQKMGWNKGIMTLVDAEVQGGVLTALDGHKKELRSGGSAANTMIALANSGGTGTYTGKVTEDTYGEFYKQDMEKAGILFEVPPSKEGHTGTCVILTTPDAERTMLTHLGISSTLTKHDLDLDKLKVSSYSYVEGYLWDGPSTKEACLLAMEESKKAGVKVAFTFSDPFCVNRSREDFLKLTKEYCDLVFCNAEEAKALAATESKEDALKFISSICKNVMMTDGSNGAFVSVNGTISHVGGFPAQNLLDTTGAGDCFAAGVLYGLTHGFSPENAARWGNYVASRIVQEIGPRLSVRLMGRQEEILGEARS
;
A
#
# COMPACT_ATOMS: atom_id res chain seq x y z
N MET A 1 14.21 -12.73 -18.97
CA MET A 1 14.87 -12.01 -17.87
C MET A 1 13.81 -11.09 -17.27
N ARG A 2 13.68 -11.00 -15.95
CA ARG A 2 12.75 -10.04 -15.31
C ARG A 2 13.33 -8.64 -15.41
N HIS A 3 12.52 -7.66 -15.81
CA HIS A 3 12.95 -6.27 -15.98
C HIS A 3 12.53 -5.39 -14.81
N TYR A 4 11.44 -5.76 -14.11
CA TYR A 4 10.94 -5.06 -12.95
C TYR A 4 10.88 -5.98 -11.74
N ASP A 5 11.15 -5.44 -10.57
CA ASP A 5 10.95 -6.15 -9.30
C ASP A 5 9.46 -6.34 -9.04
N VAL A 6 8.67 -5.28 -9.21
CA VAL A 6 7.23 -5.29 -8.90
C VAL A 6 6.42 -4.58 -9.98
N PHE A 7 5.28 -5.19 -10.34
CA PHE A 7 4.16 -4.57 -11.04
C PHE A 7 3.06 -4.28 -10.01
N GLY A 8 2.86 -3.02 -9.66
CA GLY A 8 1.88 -2.60 -8.65
C GLY A 8 0.54 -2.25 -9.28
N ILE A 9 -0.56 -2.61 -8.60
CA ILE A 9 -1.93 -2.27 -8.99
C ILE A 9 -2.65 -1.72 -7.77
N GLY A 10 -3.23 -0.51 -7.88
CA GLY A 10 -3.93 0.12 -6.77
C GLY A 10 -4.70 1.38 -7.16
N ASN A 11 -5.36 1.96 -6.19
CA ASN A 11 -6.03 3.25 -6.34
C ASN A 11 -5.01 4.38 -6.49
N ALA A 12 -5.10 5.12 -7.59
CA ALA A 12 -4.29 6.33 -7.80
C ALA A 12 -5.02 7.53 -7.19
N LEU A 13 -4.54 8.01 -6.05
CA LEU A 13 -5.13 9.11 -5.30
C LEU A 13 -4.09 10.21 -5.08
N VAL A 14 -4.51 11.47 -5.17
CA VAL A 14 -3.66 12.58 -4.71
C VAL A 14 -4.01 12.90 -3.26
N ASP A 15 -3.05 12.73 -2.38
CA ASP A 15 -3.15 13.14 -0.98
C ASP A 15 -2.98 14.66 -0.89
N ILE A 16 -3.95 15.33 -0.27
CA ILE A 16 -3.96 16.76 0.00
C ILE A 16 -3.82 16.95 1.50
N LEU A 17 -2.59 17.20 1.96
CA LEU A 17 -2.27 17.33 3.37
C LEU A 17 -2.53 18.78 3.84
N ILE A 18 -3.35 18.92 4.88
CA ILE A 18 -3.74 20.23 5.43
C ILE A 18 -3.66 20.17 6.95
N PRO A 19 -2.73 20.91 7.61
CA PRO A 19 -2.77 21.10 9.03
C PRO A 19 -4.07 21.81 9.46
N THR A 20 -4.74 21.31 10.48
CA THR A 20 -6.00 21.86 10.96
C THR A 20 -6.13 21.74 12.49
N GLU A 21 -7.17 22.37 13.05
CA GLU A 21 -7.47 22.33 14.48
C GLU A 21 -8.63 21.37 14.78
N ASP A 22 -8.66 20.80 15.98
CA ASP A 22 -9.78 19.95 16.46
C ASP A 22 -11.13 20.63 16.33
N SER A 23 -11.18 21.95 16.58
CA SER A 23 -12.38 22.77 16.45
C SER A 23 -12.97 22.77 15.03
N PHE A 24 -12.13 22.65 14.00
CA PHE A 24 -12.58 22.53 12.63
C PHE A 24 -13.29 21.19 12.38
N LEU A 25 -12.70 20.08 12.84
CA LEU A 25 -13.32 18.75 12.71
C LEU A 25 -14.67 18.69 13.41
N GLN A 26 -14.75 19.22 14.64
CA GLN A 26 -15.99 19.30 15.41
C GLN A 26 -17.06 20.14 14.70
N LYS A 27 -16.68 21.32 14.19
CA LYS A 27 -17.57 22.21 13.45
C LYS A 27 -18.13 21.54 12.20
N MET A 28 -17.32 20.75 11.51
CA MET A 28 -17.72 20.03 10.28
C MET A 28 -18.41 18.69 10.55
N GLY A 29 -18.42 18.22 11.80
CA GLY A 29 -19.04 16.96 12.21
C GLY A 29 -18.24 15.71 11.82
N TRP A 30 -16.93 15.85 11.60
CA TRP A 30 -16.06 14.73 11.26
C TRP A 30 -15.51 14.02 12.49
N ASN A 31 -15.56 12.70 12.46
CA ASN A 31 -14.90 11.87 13.49
C ASN A 31 -13.40 11.89 13.28
N LYS A 32 -12.66 12.35 14.29
CA LYS A 32 -11.21 12.42 14.28
C LYS A 32 -10.57 11.04 14.19
N GLY A 33 -9.48 10.95 13.44
CA GLY A 33 -8.63 9.76 13.41
C GLY A 33 -9.08 8.64 12.48
N ILE A 34 -10.15 8.84 11.69
CA ILE A 34 -10.67 7.80 10.80
C ILE A 34 -10.67 8.23 9.33
N MET A 35 -10.68 7.24 8.44
CA MET A 35 -10.92 7.42 7.03
C MET A 35 -12.41 7.31 6.72
N THR A 36 -12.93 8.26 5.96
CA THR A 36 -14.31 8.29 5.48
C THR A 36 -14.33 8.46 3.96
N LEU A 37 -15.07 7.59 3.27
CA LEU A 37 -15.35 7.79 1.85
C LEU A 37 -16.40 8.91 1.71
N VAL A 38 -16.11 9.86 0.86
CA VAL A 38 -16.96 11.02 0.59
C VAL A 38 -17.15 11.23 -0.91
N ASP A 39 -18.19 11.93 -1.29
CA ASP A 39 -18.36 12.38 -2.67
C ASP A 39 -17.57 13.68 -2.96
N ALA A 40 -17.53 14.07 -4.23
CA ALA A 40 -16.82 15.26 -4.68
C ALA A 40 -17.38 16.56 -4.08
N GLU A 41 -18.70 16.64 -3.85
CA GLU A 41 -19.36 17.83 -3.31
C GLU A 41 -18.96 18.05 -1.84
N VAL A 42 -19.04 17.01 -1.03
CA VAL A 42 -18.63 17.03 0.38
C VAL A 42 -17.16 17.39 0.50
N GLN A 43 -16.28 16.74 -0.28
CA GLN A 43 -14.85 17.03 -0.24
C GLN A 43 -14.54 18.46 -0.71
N GLY A 44 -15.21 18.93 -1.77
CA GLY A 44 -15.09 20.29 -2.27
C GLY A 44 -15.51 21.35 -1.24
N GLY A 45 -16.56 21.07 -0.46
CA GLY A 45 -16.98 21.91 0.67
C GLY A 45 -15.92 22.05 1.75
N VAL A 46 -15.25 20.95 2.09
CA VAL A 46 -14.15 20.97 3.06
C VAL A 46 -12.94 21.76 2.53
N LEU A 47 -12.57 21.55 1.26
CA LEU A 47 -11.46 22.28 0.63
C LEU A 47 -11.74 23.79 0.52
N THR A 48 -12.99 24.17 0.29
CA THR A 48 -13.45 25.57 0.26
C THR A 48 -13.39 26.19 1.67
N ALA A 49 -13.83 25.45 2.70
CA ALA A 49 -13.78 25.92 4.08
C ALA A 49 -12.32 26.10 4.60
N LEU A 50 -11.36 25.42 3.97
CA LEU A 50 -9.92 25.50 4.25
C LEU A 50 -9.19 26.32 3.17
N ASP A 51 -9.87 27.20 2.46
CA ASP A 51 -9.21 28.08 1.52
C ASP A 51 -8.23 29.03 2.25
N GLY A 52 -7.06 29.27 1.63
CA GLY A 52 -5.96 30.02 2.26
C GLY A 52 -5.08 29.21 3.22
N HIS A 53 -5.42 27.98 3.61
CA HIS A 53 -4.53 27.11 4.35
C HIS A 53 -3.42 26.54 3.45
N LYS A 54 -2.23 26.32 4.04
CA LYS A 54 -1.14 25.64 3.33
C LYS A 54 -1.60 24.22 2.98
N LYS A 55 -1.49 23.86 1.71
CA LYS A 55 -1.79 22.54 1.17
C LYS A 55 -0.52 21.93 0.61
N GLU A 56 -0.23 20.69 0.96
CA GLU A 56 0.86 19.92 0.37
C GLU A 56 0.27 18.75 -0.40
N LEU A 57 0.74 18.53 -1.64
CA LEU A 57 0.26 17.45 -2.50
C LEU A 57 1.28 16.32 -2.54
N ARG A 58 0.80 15.08 -2.53
CA ARG A 58 1.61 13.87 -2.74
C ARG A 58 0.81 12.86 -3.57
N SER A 59 1.48 12.08 -4.41
CA SER A 59 0.83 10.91 -4.98
C SER A 59 0.60 9.89 -3.86
N GLY A 60 -0.62 9.42 -3.69
CA GLY A 60 -1.08 8.54 -2.61
C GLY A 60 -1.72 7.27 -3.16
N GLY A 61 -2.34 6.52 -2.26
CA GLY A 61 -2.81 5.17 -2.46
C GLY A 61 -1.81 4.14 -1.90
N SER A 62 -2.32 3.11 -1.22
CA SER A 62 -1.51 2.13 -0.50
C SER A 62 -0.45 1.46 -1.41
N ALA A 63 -0.89 0.90 -2.55
CA ALA A 63 0.05 0.28 -3.48
C ALA A 63 1.05 1.29 -4.08
N ALA A 64 0.65 2.54 -4.34
CA ALA A 64 1.56 3.57 -4.81
C ALA A 64 2.63 3.90 -3.76
N ASN A 65 2.25 3.99 -2.47
CA ASN A 65 3.18 4.18 -1.38
C ASN A 65 4.20 3.03 -1.32
N THR A 66 3.72 1.79 -1.46
CA THR A 66 4.58 0.59 -1.53
C THR A 66 5.56 0.69 -2.69
N MET A 67 5.10 1.06 -3.89
CA MET A 67 5.96 1.17 -5.08
C MET A 67 7.03 2.25 -4.91
N ILE A 68 6.69 3.40 -4.34
CA ILE A 68 7.65 4.49 -4.10
C ILE A 68 8.66 4.10 -3.02
N ALA A 69 8.23 3.42 -1.95
CA ALA A 69 9.14 2.92 -0.92
C ALA A 69 10.07 1.80 -1.46
N LEU A 70 9.60 1.00 -2.43
CA LEU A 70 10.42 0.04 -3.18
C LEU A 70 11.54 0.76 -3.95
N ALA A 71 11.20 1.79 -4.72
CA ALA A 71 12.19 2.60 -5.45
C ALA A 71 13.16 3.31 -4.51
N ASN A 72 12.70 3.74 -3.34
CA ASN A 72 13.52 4.35 -2.30
C ASN A 72 14.57 3.37 -1.73
N SER A 73 14.24 2.09 -1.67
CA SER A 73 15.17 0.99 -1.31
C SER A 73 16.13 0.61 -2.45
N GLY A 74 15.92 1.12 -3.67
CA GLY A 74 16.73 0.81 -4.87
C GLY A 74 16.10 -0.24 -5.79
N GLY A 75 14.85 -0.62 -5.56
CA GLY A 75 14.08 -1.50 -6.44
C GLY A 75 13.53 -0.81 -7.67
N THR A 76 13.07 -1.60 -8.63
CA THR A 76 12.48 -1.15 -9.89
C THR A 76 11.01 -1.56 -9.98
N GLY A 77 10.16 -0.68 -10.46
CA GLY A 77 8.75 -1.01 -10.55
C GLY A 77 7.97 -0.20 -11.58
N THR A 78 6.83 -0.75 -11.94
CA THR A 78 5.80 -0.08 -12.73
C THR A 78 4.49 -0.14 -11.99
N TYR A 79 3.67 0.89 -12.13
CA TYR A 79 2.42 1.01 -11.38
C TYR A 79 1.24 1.25 -12.31
N THR A 80 0.15 0.55 -12.05
CA THR A 80 -1.14 0.71 -12.73
C THR A 80 -2.17 1.24 -11.73
N GLY A 81 -2.67 2.41 -12.03
CA GLY A 81 -3.79 3.09 -11.37
C GLY A 81 -4.42 4.03 -12.35
N LYS A 82 -5.60 4.55 -12.09
CA LYS A 82 -6.34 5.38 -13.04
C LYS A 82 -6.45 6.82 -12.56
N VAL A 83 -6.06 7.77 -13.43
CA VAL A 83 -6.16 9.22 -13.24
C VAL A 83 -6.84 9.85 -14.45
N THR A 84 -7.22 11.12 -14.38
CA THR A 84 -7.79 11.89 -15.50
C THR A 84 -6.82 12.91 -16.07
N GLU A 85 -7.18 13.51 -17.22
CA GLU A 85 -6.50 14.67 -17.81
C GLU A 85 -6.81 15.94 -17.02
N ASP A 86 -6.55 15.93 -15.69
CA ASP A 86 -6.70 17.09 -14.82
C ASP A 86 -5.40 17.42 -14.08
N THR A 87 -5.38 18.54 -13.36
CA THR A 87 -4.18 19.00 -12.64
C THR A 87 -3.66 17.97 -11.64
N TYR A 88 -4.54 17.22 -10.97
CA TYR A 88 -4.16 16.19 -10.02
C TYR A 88 -3.60 14.95 -10.73
N GLY A 89 -4.16 14.56 -11.87
CA GLY A 89 -3.64 13.43 -12.65
C GLY A 89 -2.27 13.70 -13.24
N GLU A 90 -2.05 14.93 -13.74
CA GLU A 90 -0.72 15.34 -14.19
C GLU A 90 0.28 15.37 -13.04
N PHE A 91 -0.09 15.94 -11.89
CA PHE A 91 0.73 15.93 -10.69
C PHE A 91 1.08 14.49 -10.27
N TYR A 92 0.08 13.60 -10.24
CA TYR A 92 0.27 12.20 -9.84
C TYR A 92 1.33 11.52 -10.71
N LYS A 93 1.20 11.66 -12.02
CA LYS A 93 2.14 11.07 -12.98
C LYS A 93 3.56 11.60 -12.74
N GLN A 94 3.74 12.92 -12.67
CA GLN A 94 5.05 13.54 -12.46
C GLN A 94 5.69 13.13 -11.13
N ASP A 95 4.89 13.00 -10.05
CA ASP A 95 5.39 12.62 -8.73
C ASP A 95 5.82 11.14 -8.70
N MET A 96 5.06 10.24 -9.34
CA MET A 96 5.44 8.83 -9.50
C MET A 96 6.74 8.68 -10.32
N GLU A 97 6.85 9.36 -11.44
CA GLU A 97 8.04 9.34 -12.30
C GLU A 97 9.27 9.89 -11.56
N LYS A 98 9.10 11.00 -10.82
CA LYS A 98 10.16 11.57 -9.98
C LYS A 98 10.61 10.63 -8.87
N ALA A 99 9.70 9.85 -8.33
CA ALA A 99 10.00 8.82 -7.36
C ALA A 99 10.73 7.59 -7.98
N GLY A 100 10.80 7.50 -9.30
CA GLY A 100 11.46 6.40 -10.02
C GLY A 100 10.53 5.24 -10.36
N ILE A 101 9.21 5.45 -10.31
CA ILE A 101 8.19 4.46 -10.67
C ILE A 101 7.60 4.80 -12.03
N LEU A 102 7.62 3.81 -12.93
CA LEU A 102 7.02 3.97 -14.25
C LEU A 102 5.49 3.97 -14.14
N PHE A 103 4.87 5.04 -14.59
CA PHE A 103 3.42 5.23 -14.61
C PHE A 103 2.97 5.69 -16.00
N GLU A 104 2.52 4.75 -16.83
CA GLU A 104 2.23 4.99 -18.25
C GLU A 104 0.75 4.71 -18.62
N VAL A 105 -0.13 4.52 -17.63
CA VAL A 105 -1.55 4.36 -17.90
C VAL A 105 -2.08 5.64 -18.56
N PRO A 106 -2.72 5.55 -19.74
CA PRO A 106 -3.30 6.71 -20.38
C PRO A 106 -4.36 7.36 -19.48
N PRO A 107 -4.30 8.69 -19.26
CA PRO A 107 -5.28 9.36 -18.42
C PRO A 107 -6.66 9.31 -19.08
N SER A 108 -7.70 9.22 -18.25
CA SER A 108 -9.09 9.30 -18.72
C SER A 108 -9.44 10.75 -19.11
N LYS A 109 -10.29 10.90 -20.11
CA LYS A 109 -10.85 12.21 -20.51
C LYS A 109 -12.10 12.59 -19.70
N GLU A 110 -12.65 11.66 -18.94
CA GLU A 110 -13.86 11.82 -18.18
C GLU A 110 -13.62 11.60 -16.69
N GLY A 111 -14.41 12.26 -15.85
CA GLY A 111 -14.34 12.17 -14.40
C GLY A 111 -13.28 13.09 -13.77
N HIS A 112 -12.89 12.78 -12.56
CA HIS A 112 -11.86 13.52 -11.80
C HIS A 112 -10.88 12.53 -11.19
N THR A 113 -9.62 12.91 -11.13
CA THR A 113 -8.61 12.14 -10.39
C THR A 113 -9.02 12.00 -8.93
N GLY A 114 -8.89 10.80 -8.39
CA GLY A 114 -9.20 10.54 -6.98
C GLY A 114 -8.30 11.34 -6.05
N THR A 115 -8.84 11.79 -4.94
CA THR A 115 -8.14 12.59 -3.95
C THR A 115 -8.45 12.14 -2.53
N CYS A 116 -7.49 12.29 -1.62
CA CYS A 116 -7.68 12.11 -0.19
C CYS A 116 -7.30 13.39 0.53
N VAL A 117 -8.26 14.09 1.12
CA VAL A 117 -7.98 15.24 2.00
C VAL A 117 -7.60 14.71 3.37
N ILE A 118 -6.36 14.97 3.77
CA ILE A 118 -5.78 14.52 5.03
C ILE A 118 -5.67 15.71 5.98
N LEU A 119 -6.54 15.76 6.96
CA LEU A 119 -6.62 16.78 8.00
C LEU A 119 -5.79 16.34 9.19
N THR A 120 -4.67 17.01 9.47
CA THR A 120 -3.76 16.67 10.57
C THR A 120 -3.92 17.66 11.70
N THR A 121 -4.30 17.18 12.88
CA THR A 121 -4.43 17.99 14.11
C THR A 121 -3.10 18.10 14.87
N PRO A 122 -2.95 19.05 15.83
CA PRO A 122 -1.68 19.29 16.55
C PRO A 122 -1.12 18.09 17.32
N ASP A 123 -1.95 17.11 17.68
CA ASP A 123 -1.55 15.84 18.31
C ASP A 123 -1.14 14.76 17.29
N ALA A 124 -0.96 15.17 16.01
CA ALA A 124 -0.60 14.33 14.89
C ALA A 124 -1.67 13.29 14.47
N GLU A 125 -2.90 13.38 14.98
CA GLU A 125 -4.02 12.56 14.50
C GLU A 125 -4.48 13.01 13.11
N ARG A 126 -4.89 12.04 12.31
CA ARG A 126 -5.29 12.26 10.91
C ARG A 126 -6.71 11.82 10.66
N THR A 127 -7.47 12.76 10.11
CA THR A 127 -8.80 12.48 9.59
C THR A 127 -8.74 12.53 8.07
N MET A 128 -9.11 11.43 7.42
CA MET A 128 -8.99 11.26 5.96
C MET A 128 -10.38 11.28 5.32
N LEU A 129 -10.56 12.18 4.35
CA LEU A 129 -11.78 12.28 3.56
C LEU A 129 -11.44 11.90 2.12
N THR A 130 -11.79 10.68 1.74
CA THR A 130 -11.35 10.08 0.47
C THR A 130 -12.46 10.09 -0.56
N HIS A 131 -12.21 10.75 -1.69
CA HIS A 131 -13.01 10.66 -2.90
C HIS A 131 -12.26 9.84 -3.94
N LEU A 132 -12.72 8.62 -4.23
CA LEU A 132 -12.01 7.70 -5.12
C LEU A 132 -11.95 8.19 -6.58
N GLY A 133 -12.91 9.04 -7.00
CA GLY A 133 -12.93 9.55 -8.36
C GLY A 133 -12.84 8.46 -9.41
N ILE A 134 -12.06 8.72 -10.46
CA ILE A 134 -11.87 7.79 -11.58
C ILE A 134 -11.12 6.51 -11.17
N SER A 135 -10.37 6.51 -10.05
CA SER A 135 -9.57 5.34 -9.64
C SER A 135 -10.43 4.10 -9.41
N SER A 136 -11.69 4.29 -8.92
CA SER A 136 -12.65 3.21 -8.74
C SER A 136 -13.18 2.58 -10.03
N THR A 137 -12.83 3.14 -11.18
CA THR A 137 -13.25 2.66 -12.51
C THR A 137 -12.11 1.99 -13.28
N LEU A 138 -11.02 1.62 -12.62
CA LEU A 138 -9.94 0.84 -13.22
C LEU A 138 -10.52 -0.44 -13.85
N THR A 139 -10.11 -0.75 -15.07
CA THR A 139 -10.57 -1.91 -15.83
C THR A 139 -9.39 -2.77 -16.29
N LYS A 140 -9.68 -3.96 -16.78
CA LYS A 140 -8.69 -4.85 -17.39
C LYS A 140 -7.95 -4.23 -18.60
N HIS A 141 -8.54 -3.24 -19.25
CA HIS A 141 -7.93 -2.54 -20.40
C HIS A 141 -6.87 -1.52 -19.99
N ASP A 142 -6.84 -1.15 -18.72
CA ASP A 142 -5.85 -0.24 -18.16
C ASP A 142 -4.56 -0.98 -17.73
N LEU A 143 -4.55 -2.34 -17.77
CA LEU A 143 -3.40 -3.16 -17.38
C LEU A 143 -2.39 -3.30 -18.52
N ASP A 144 -1.13 -2.98 -18.26
CA ASP A 144 -0.01 -3.30 -19.13
C ASP A 144 0.48 -4.74 -18.83
N LEU A 145 -0.14 -5.71 -19.49
CA LEU A 145 0.17 -7.13 -19.29
C LEU A 145 1.59 -7.50 -19.76
N ASP A 146 2.19 -6.75 -20.67
CA ASP A 146 3.55 -7.03 -21.12
C ASP A 146 4.55 -6.65 -20.04
N LYS A 147 4.38 -5.53 -19.34
CA LYS A 147 5.17 -5.16 -18.17
C LYS A 147 4.93 -6.10 -16.99
N LEU A 148 3.68 -6.50 -16.77
CA LEU A 148 3.35 -7.49 -15.75
C LEU A 148 4.15 -8.79 -15.97
N LYS A 149 4.14 -9.35 -17.19
CA LYS A 149 4.80 -10.62 -17.52
C LYS A 149 6.32 -10.61 -17.35
N VAL A 150 6.95 -9.44 -17.39
CA VAL A 150 8.40 -9.28 -17.17
C VAL A 150 8.75 -8.79 -15.77
N SER A 151 7.80 -8.73 -14.86
CA SER A 151 8.00 -8.41 -13.44
C SER A 151 8.25 -9.65 -12.59
N SER A 152 8.92 -9.51 -11.45
CA SER A 152 9.13 -10.62 -10.49
C SER A 152 7.89 -10.88 -9.66
N TYR A 153 7.21 -9.82 -9.23
CA TYR A 153 5.96 -9.86 -8.48
C TYR A 153 4.91 -8.97 -9.15
N SER A 154 3.64 -9.38 -9.08
CA SER A 154 2.48 -8.48 -9.16
C SER A 154 2.00 -8.21 -7.74
N TYR A 155 1.86 -6.94 -7.37
CA TYR A 155 1.41 -6.49 -6.05
C TYR A 155 0.05 -5.84 -6.16
N VAL A 156 -0.94 -6.36 -5.44
CA VAL A 156 -2.35 -5.95 -5.52
C VAL A 156 -2.85 -5.55 -4.14
N GLU A 157 -3.54 -4.41 -4.04
CA GLU A 157 -4.15 -3.96 -2.79
C GLU A 157 -5.62 -4.42 -2.64
N GLY A 158 -6.02 -4.72 -1.41
CA GLY A 158 -7.36 -5.18 -1.07
C GLY A 158 -8.45 -4.13 -1.31
N TYR A 159 -8.13 -2.84 -1.26
CA TYR A 159 -9.04 -1.73 -1.55
C TYR A 159 -9.68 -1.79 -2.94
N LEU A 160 -9.05 -2.44 -3.90
CA LEU A 160 -9.60 -2.63 -5.25
C LEU A 160 -10.79 -3.59 -5.29
N TRP A 161 -11.08 -4.26 -4.18
CA TRP A 161 -12.22 -5.19 -4.07
C TRP A 161 -13.57 -4.48 -3.87
N ASP A 162 -13.57 -3.17 -3.67
CA ASP A 162 -14.80 -2.38 -3.51
C ASP A 162 -15.56 -2.10 -4.83
N GLY A 163 -14.92 -2.29 -5.99
CA GLY A 163 -15.51 -2.06 -7.30
C GLY A 163 -15.57 -3.31 -8.20
N PRO A 164 -16.63 -3.52 -8.98
CA PRO A 164 -16.73 -4.69 -9.87
C PRO A 164 -15.68 -4.68 -10.98
N SER A 165 -15.39 -3.54 -11.61
CA SER A 165 -14.40 -3.43 -12.68
C SER A 165 -12.97 -3.58 -12.17
N THR A 166 -12.67 -3.02 -10.99
CA THR A 166 -11.37 -3.15 -10.33
C THR A 166 -11.12 -4.60 -9.91
N LYS A 167 -12.15 -5.30 -9.42
CA LYS A 167 -12.11 -6.74 -9.15
C LYS A 167 -11.73 -7.56 -10.40
N GLU A 168 -12.40 -7.31 -11.52
CA GLU A 168 -12.10 -8.00 -12.78
C GLU A 168 -10.67 -7.74 -13.25
N ALA A 169 -10.19 -6.51 -13.13
CA ALA A 169 -8.82 -6.16 -13.47
C ALA A 169 -7.80 -6.90 -12.60
N CYS A 170 -8.03 -6.93 -11.28
CA CYS A 170 -7.17 -7.65 -10.35
C CYS A 170 -7.13 -9.15 -10.61
N LEU A 171 -8.29 -9.77 -10.83
CA LEU A 171 -8.36 -11.20 -11.15
C LEU A 171 -7.60 -11.53 -12.44
N LEU A 172 -7.79 -10.73 -13.50
CA LEU A 172 -7.03 -10.90 -14.74
C LEU A 172 -5.52 -10.77 -14.51
N ALA A 173 -5.08 -9.75 -13.73
CA ALA A 173 -3.67 -9.57 -13.41
C ALA A 173 -3.09 -10.78 -12.66
N MET A 174 -3.80 -11.32 -11.68
CA MET A 174 -3.39 -12.51 -10.93
C MET A 174 -3.32 -13.75 -11.83
N GLU A 175 -4.31 -13.95 -12.70
CA GLU A 175 -4.33 -15.07 -13.67
C GLU A 175 -3.17 -14.99 -14.66
N GLU A 176 -2.93 -13.81 -15.25
CA GLU A 176 -1.83 -13.60 -16.20
C GLU A 176 -0.46 -13.70 -15.51
N SER A 177 -0.37 -13.25 -14.24
CA SER A 177 0.83 -13.46 -13.42
C SER A 177 1.15 -14.94 -13.28
N LYS A 178 0.17 -15.76 -12.90
CA LYS A 178 0.36 -17.21 -12.75
C LYS A 178 0.77 -17.88 -14.08
N LYS A 179 0.13 -17.51 -15.20
CA LYS A 179 0.49 -18.04 -16.53
C LYS A 179 1.93 -17.68 -16.92
N ALA A 180 2.41 -16.49 -16.56
CA ALA A 180 3.74 -16.00 -16.86
C ALA A 180 4.81 -16.41 -15.82
N GLY A 181 4.43 -17.12 -14.74
CA GLY A 181 5.32 -17.46 -13.63
C GLY A 181 5.78 -16.22 -12.84
N VAL A 182 4.98 -15.16 -12.84
CA VAL A 182 5.13 -13.99 -11.95
C VAL A 182 4.46 -14.33 -10.63
N LYS A 183 5.13 -14.04 -9.52
CA LYS A 183 4.58 -14.29 -8.18
C LYS A 183 3.51 -13.24 -7.84
N VAL A 184 2.41 -13.68 -7.22
CA VAL A 184 1.34 -12.78 -6.77
C VAL A 184 1.53 -12.43 -5.30
N ALA A 185 1.68 -11.14 -5.03
CA ALA A 185 1.69 -10.58 -3.68
C ALA A 185 0.40 -9.77 -3.46
N PHE A 186 -0.27 -10.00 -2.35
CA PHE A 186 -1.54 -9.37 -2.00
C PHE A 186 -1.50 -8.78 -0.60
N THR A 187 -1.95 -7.54 -0.43
CA THR A 187 -2.17 -6.94 0.90
C THR A 187 -3.64 -6.87 1.22
N PHE A 188 -4.01 -7.19 2.46
CA PHE A 188 -5.40 -7.13 2.92
C PHE A 188 -5.91 -5.70 3.12
N SER A 189 -4.99 -4.73 3.18
CA SER A 189 -5.23 -3.29 3.22
C SER A 189 -5.78 -2.76 4.55
N ASP A 190 -6.97 -3.20 4.96
CA ASP A 190 -7.54 -2.90 6.27
C ASP A 190 -8.59 -3.95 6.71
N PRO A 191 -8.94 -4.02 8.03
CA PRO A 191 -9.94 -4.97 8.52
C PRO A 191 -11.34 -4.77 7.93
N PHE A 192 -11.70 -3.55 7.48
CA PHE A 192 -13.02 -3.29 6.88
C PHE A 192 -13.09 -3.90 5.47
N CYS A 193 -12.01 -3.81 4.68
CA CYS A 193 -11.90 -4.50 3.39
C CYS A 193 -12.04 -6.01 3.57
N VAL A 194 -11.32 -6.57 4.54
CA VAL A 194 -11.40 -8.00 4.86
C VAL A 194 -12.83 -8.41 5.22
N ASN A 195 -13.49 -7.68 6.11
CA ASN A 195 -14.84 -8.02 6.56
C ASN A 195 -15.88 -7.94 5.44
N ARG A 196 -15.77 -6.95 4.55
CA ARG A 196 -16.69 -6.80 3.40
C ARG A 196 -16.51 -7.87 2.34
N SER A 197 -15.28 -8.35 2.13
CA SER A 197 -14.91 -9.24 1.03
C SER A 197 -14.24 -10.53 1.49
N ARG A 198 -14.58 -11.00 2.70
CA ARG A 198 -13.89 -12.09 3.36
C ARG A 198 -13.80 -13.36 2.52
N GLU A 199 -14.92 -13.79 1.92
CA GLU A 199 -14.95 -15.00 1.08
C GLU A 199 -14.04 -14.87 -0.15
N ASP A 200 -14.07 -13.73 -0.80
CA ASP A 200 -13.17 -13.44 -1.92
C ASP A 200 -11.70 -13.46 -1.48
N PHE A 201 -11.38 -12.81 -0.35
CA PHE A 201 -10.00 -12.77 0.16
C PHE A 201 -9.49 -14.16 0.54
N LEU A 202 -10.33 -15.01 1.12
CA LEU A 202 -9.99 -16.41 1.37
C LEU A 202 -9.69 -17.16 0.07
N LYS A 203 -10.54 -16.98 -0.94
CA LYS A 203 -10.34 -17.60 -2.26
C LYS A 203 -9.05 -17.12 -2.91
N LEU A 204 -8.81 -15.79 -2.94
CA LEU A 204 -7.59 -15.21 -3.52
C LEU A 204 -6.33 -15.73 -2.83
N THR A 205 -6.33 -15.69 -1.51
CA THR A 205 -5.21 -16.15 -0.68
C THR A 205 -4.85 -17.59 -0.99
N LYS A 206 -5.85 -18.45 -1.16
CA LYS A 206 -5.66 -19.88 -1.42
C LYS A 206 -5.28 -20.19 -2.88
N GLU A 207 -5.92 -19.51 -3.85
CA GLU A 207 -5.84 -19.91 -5.25
C GLU A 207 -4.79 -19.14 -6.02
N TYR A 208 -4.51 -17.89 -5.67
CA TYR A 208 -3.67 -17.00 -6.45
C TYR A 208 -2.39 -16.55 -5.73
N CYS A 209 -2.45 -16.29 -4.42
CA CYS A 209 -1.36 -15.62 -3.73
C CYS A 209 -0.15 -16.53 -3.46
N ASP A 210 1.03 -16.05 -3.82
CA ASP A 210 2.31 -16.62 -3.40
C ASP A 210 2.82 -15.97 -2.11
N LEU A 211 2.38 -14.74 -1.84
CA LEU A 211 2.77 -13.93 -0.68
C LEU A 211 1.59 -13.06 -0.25
N VAL A 212 1.32 -13.03 1.05
CA VAL A 212 0.31 -12.17 1.66
C VAL A 212 0.95 -11.24 2.67
N PHE A 213 0.50 -9.98 2.65
CA PHE A 213 0.79 -8.97 3.67
C PHE A 213 -0.47 -8.67 4.47
N CYS A 214 -0.35 -8.64 5.78
CA CYS A 214 -1.42 -8.22 6.69
C CYS A 214 -0.85 -7.70 8.01
N ASN A 215 -1.67 -7.01 8.78
CA ASN A 215 -1.43 -6.81 10.20
C ASN A 215 -2.22 -7.84 11.04
N ALA A 216 -2.03 -7.80 12.36
CA ALA A 216 -2.71 -8.74 13.26
C ALA A 216 -4.24 -8.63 13.20
N GLU A 217 -4.80 -7.40 13.07
CA GLU A 217 -6.25 -7.18 13.04
C GLU A 217 -6.87 -7.66 11.72
N GLU A 218 -6.19 -7.42 10.60
CA GLU A 218 -6.59 -7.95 9.29
C GLU A 218 -6.56 -9.48 9.27
N ALA A 219 -5.50 -10.06 9.86
CA ALA A 219 -5.37 -11.51 9.97
C ALA A 219 -6.51 -12.13 10.82
N LYS A 220 -6.84 -11.53 11.96
CA LYS A 220 -7.95 -11.95 12.82
C LYS A 220 -9.29 -11.84 12.09
N ALA A 221 -9.53 -10.75 11.36
CA ALA A 221 -10.73 -10.55 10.57
C ALA A 221 -10.89 -11.64 9.49
N LEU A 222 -9.81 -11.98 8.76
CA LEU A 222 -9.86 -13.02 7.73
C LEU A 222 -10.09 -14.41 8.34
N ALA A 223 -9.40 -14.73 9.42
CA ALA A 223 -9.52 -16.02 10.09
C ALA A 223 -10.79 -16.17 10.95
N ALA A 224 -11.52 -15.07 11.19
CA ALA A 224 -12.66 -15.00 12.11
C ALA A 224 -12.30 -15.52 13.52
N THR A 225 -11.21 -15.02 14.09
CA THR A 225 -10.70 -15.37 15.43
C THR A 225 -10.16 -14.13 16.15
N GLU A 226 -10.15 -14.13 17.46
CA GLU A 226 -9.55 -13.07 18.28
C GLU A 226 -8.05 -13.31 18.56
N SER A 227 -7.54 -14.51 18.31
CA SER A 227 -6.15 -14.88 18.52
C SER A 227 -5.31 -14.60 17.28
N LYS A 228 -4.29 -13.74 17.39
CA LYS A 228 -3.35 -13.46 16.28
C LYS A 228 -2.54 -14.70 15.91
N GLU A 229 -2.22 -15.55 16.87
CA GLU A 229 -1.48 -16.79 16.66
C GLU A 229 -2.29 -17.79 15.83
N ASP A 230 -3.59 -17.94 16.15
CA ASP A 230 -4.48 -18.83 15.40
C ASP A 230 -4.79 -18.26 14.01
N ALA A 231 -4.94 -16.93 13.90
CA ALA A 231 -5.10 -16.26 12.63
C ALA A 231 -3.88 -16.50 11.71
N LEU A 232 -2.68 -16.31 12.23
CA LEU A 232 -1.45 -16.55 11.47
C LEU A 232 -1.32 -18.02 11.03
N LYS A 233 -1.58 -18.97 11.92
CA LYS A 233 -1.61 -20.42 11.59
C LYS A 233 -2.60 -20.72 10.48
N PHE A 234 -3.82 -20.15 10.59
CA PHE A 234 -4.86 -20.35 9.58
C PHE A 234 -4.41 -19.83 8.21
N ILE A 235 -3.94 -18.58 8.12
CA ILE A 235 -3.52 -18.00 6.85
C ILE A 235 -2.31 -18.76 6.29
N SER A 236 -1.36 -19.15 7.14
CA SER A 236 -0.20 -19.98 6.76
C SER A 236 -0.57 -21.37 6.26
N SER A 237 -1.76 -21.86 6.57
CA SER A 237 -2.26 -23.14 6.04
C SER A 237 -2.81 -23.03 4.61
N ILE A 238 -3.16 -21.81 4.16
CA ILE A 238 -3.77 -21.55 2.85
C ILE A 238 -2.89 -20.71 1.91
N CYS A 239 -1.82 -20.07 2.41
CA CYS A 239 -0.83 -19.34 1.62
C CYS A 239 0.58 -19.77 1.99
N LYS A 240 1.45 -19.92 0.98
CA LYS A 240 2.84 -20.39 1.18
C LYS A 240 3.68 -19.42 2.00
N ASN A 241 3.54 -18.12 1.76
CA ASN A 241 4.31 -17.09 2.42
C ASN A 241 3.37 -16.03 2.99
N VAL A 242 3.53 -15.74 4.28
CA VAL A 242 2.75 -14.73 4.99
C VAL A 242 3.70 -13.80 5.74
N MET A 243 3.52 -12.50 5.57
CA MET A 243 4.22 -11.45 6.31
C MET A 243 3.17 -10.69 7.15
N MET A 244 3.11 -10.99 8.43
CA MET A 244 2.15 -10.36 9.35
C MET A 244 2.87 -9.39 10.27
N THR A 245 2.57 -8.10 10.15
CA THR A 245 3.12 -7.06 11.03
C THR A 245 2.48 -7.09 12.42
N ASP A 246 3.28 -6.81 13.46
CA ASP A 246 2.88 -6.76 14.87
C ASP A 246 3.31 -5.43 15.53
N GLY A 247 3.08 -4.32 14.84
CA GLY A 247 3.41 -2.97 15.30
C GLY A 247 4.90 -2.83 15.62
N SER A 248 5.23 -2.27 16.79
CA SER A 248 6.61 -2.08 17.25
C SER A 248 7.35 -3.38 17.54
N ASN A 249 6.64 -4.50 17.70
CA ASN A 249 7.27 -5.81 17.92
C ASN A 249 7.93 -6.36 16.66
N GLY A 250 7.63 -5.82 15.49
CA GLY A 250 8.17 -6.24 14.20
C GLY A 250 7.17 -7.05 13.37
N ALA A 251 7.56 -8.24 12.90
CA ALA A 251 6.73 -9.04 12.03
C ALA A 251 6.91 -10.54 12.23
N PHE A 252 5.83 -11.29 12.00
CA PHE A 252 5.87 -12.74 11.85
C PHE A 252 6.04 -13.06 10.36
N VAL A 253 6.93 -14.01 10.10
CA VAL A 253 7.25 -14.54 8.77
C VAL A 253 6.85 -16.00 8.74
N SER A 254 5.95 -16.37 7.85
CA SER A 254 5.62 -17.76 7.60
C SER A 254 6.07 -18.17 6.20
N VAL A 255 6.85 -19.23 6.11
CA VAL A 255 7.32 -19.81 4.84
C VAL A 255 6.96 -21.30 4.83
N ASN A 256 6.08 -21.70 3.93
CA ASN A 256 5.58 -23.06 3.83
C ASN A 256 5.09 -23.63 5.19
N GLY A 257 4.42 -22.79 5.99
CA GLY A 257 3.89 -23.15 7.30
C GLY A 257 4.90 -23.10 8.47
N THR A 258 6.18 -22.84 8.18
CA THR A 258 7.17 -22.58 9.23
C THR A 258 7.12 -21.10 9.62
N ILE A 259 6.81 -20.82 10.88
CA ILE A 259 6.64 -19.46 11.40
C ILE A 259 7.90 -19.06 12.20
N SER A 260 8.44 -17.89 11.86
CA SER A 260 9.51 -17.21 12.60
C SER A 260 9.05 -15.78 12.96
N HIS A 261 9.71 -15.17 13.95
CA HIS A 261 9.47 -13.77 14.34
C HIS A 261 10.73 -12.95 14.09
N VAL A 262 10.56 -11.80 13.45
CA VAL A 262 11.61 -10.83 13.16
C VAL A 262 11.34 -9.56 13.93
N GLY A 263 12.21 -9.23 14.89
CA GLY A 263 12.03 -8.06 15.76
C GLY A 263 12.00 -6.74 14.99
N GLY A 264 11.25 -5.78 15.54
CA GLY A 264 11.15 -4.43 15.00
C GLY A 264 12.40 -3.59 15.24
N PHE A 265 12.46 -2.42 14.62
CA PHE A 265 13.48 -1.41 14.89
C PHE A 265 12.87 -0.29 15.74
N PRO A 266 13.61 0.24 16.72
CA PRO A 266 13.11 1.34 17.52
C PRO A 266 12.93 2.61 16.67
N ALA A 267 11.77 3.26 16.83
CA ALA A 267 11.54 4.61 16.34
C ALA A 267 11.86 5.60 17.45
N GLN A 268 12.72 6.60 17.18
CA GLN A 268 13.10 7.60 18.19
C GLN A 268 11.93 8.54 18.49
N ASN A 269 11.19 8.92 17.45
CA ASN A 269 10.01 9.77 17.53
C ASN A 269 8.90 9.15 16.68
N LEU A 270 7.86 8.65 17.30
CA LEU A 270 6.67 8.22 16.58
C LEU A 270 5.84 9.46 16.26
N LEU A 271 5.79 9.80 14.97
CA LEU A 271 5.01 10.95 14.48
C LEU A 271 3.73 10.50 13.76
N ASP A 272 3.79 9.42 12.96
CA ASP A 272 2.70 9.03 12.10
C ASP A 272 2.87 7.59 11.62
N THR A 273 1.84 6.77 11.76
CA THR A 273 1.90 5.36 11.36
C THR A 273 1.40 5.10 9.94
N THR A 274 0.96 6.15 9.23
CA THR A 274 0.47 6.02 7.85
C THR A 274 1.58 5.52 6.92
N GLY A 275 1.25 4.53 6.12
CA GLY A 275 2.20 3.94 5.18
C GLY A 275 3.21 2.97 5.82
N ALA A 276 3.12 2.69 7.14
CA ALA A 276 4.04 1.74 7.78
C ALA A 276 3.92 0.34 7.16
N GLY A 277 2.70 -0.14 6.93
CA GLY A 277 2.43 -1.39 6.24
C GLY A 277 2.92 -1.40 4.79
N ASP A 278 2.70 -0.28 4.06
CA ASP A 278 3.17 -0.10 2.69
C ASP A 278 4.70 -0.14 2.60
N CYS A 279 5.37 0.57 3.52
CA CYS A 279 6.83 0.60 3.63
C CYS A 279 7.41 -0.77 4.03
N PHE A 280 6.74 -1.50 4.93
CA PHE A 280 7.11 -2.86 5.27
C PHE A 280 7.02 -3.78 4.04
N ALA A 281 5.89 -3.75 3.32
CA ALA A 281 5.69 -4.55 2.11
C ALA A 281 6.73 -4.21 1.03
N ALA A 282 7.04 -2.93 0.83
CA ALA A 282 8.08 -2.46 -0.08
C ALA A 282 9.46 -3.04 0.24
N GLY A 283 9.85 -2.98 1.52
CA GLY A 283 11.13 -3.53 1.99
C GLY A 283 11.22 -5.04 1.82
N VAL A 284 10.13 -5.77 2.10
CA VAL A 284 10.05 -7.22 1.89
C VAL A 284 10.16 -7.55 0.40
N LEU A 285 9.39 -6.90 -0.46
CA LEU A 285 9.42 -7.13 -1.91
C LEU A 285 10.80 -6.84 -2.49
N TYR A 286 11.43 -5.72 -2.07
CA TYR A 286 12.81 -5.42 -2.44
C TYR A 286 13.76 -6.56 -2.03
N GLY A 287 13.70 -6.99 -0.77
CA GLY A 287 14.60 -8.05 -0.27
C GLY A 287 14.43 -9.35 -1.04
N LEU A 288 13.19 -9.80 -1.25
CA LEU A 288 12.90 -11.05 -1.97
C LEU A 288 13.32 -11.02 -3.44
N THR A 289 13.23 -9.86 -4.11
CA THR A 289 13.65 -9.70 -5.51
C THR A 289 15.17 -9.56 -5.65
N HIS A 290 15.86 -9.20 -4.56
CA HIS A 290 17.32 -9.06 -4.51
C HIS A 290 18.02 -10.23 -3.80
N GLY A 291 17.33 -11.36 -3.60
CA GLY A 291 17.92 -12.61 -3.13
C GLY A 291 18.13 -12.68 -1.61
N PHE A 292 17.43 -11.86 -0.81
CA PHE A 292 17.45 -12.00 0.64
C PHE A 292 16.58 -13.19 1.08
N SER A 293 16.94 -13.81 2.20
CA SER A 293 16.04 -14.76 2.86
C SER A 293 14.74 -14.05 3.28
N PRO A 294 13.61 -14.76 3.43
CA PRO A 294 12.37 -14.16 3.88
C PRO A 294 12.50 -13.39 5.21
N GLU A 295 13.30 -13.89 6.14
CA GLU A 295 13.57 -13.23 7.42
C GLU A 295 14.38 -11.95 7.23
N ASN A 296 15.41 -11.96 6.39
CA ASN A 296 16.19 -10.77 6.08
C ASN A 296 15.37 -9.74 5.29
N ALA A 297 14.51 -10.20 4.37
CA ALA A 297 13.57 -9.33 3.67
C ALA A 297 12.59 -8.67 4.67
N ALA A 298 12.04 -9.42 5.63
CA ALA A 298 11.18 -8.87 6.69
C ALA A 298 11.96 -7.94 7.62
N ARG A 299 13.23 -8.24 7.95
CA ARG A 299 14.08 -7.36 8.73
C ARG A 299 14.29 -6.01 8.02
N TRP A 300 14.56 -6.05 6.70
CA TRP A 300 14.63 -4.83 5.89
C TRP A 300 13.28 -4.10 5.86
N GLY A 301 12.16 -4.80 5.69
CA GLY A 301 10.82 -4.24 5.79
C GLY A 301 10.55 -3.53 7.11
N ASN A 302 10.89 -4.16 8.24
CA ASN A 302 10.79 -3.57 9.57
C ASN A 302 11.64 -2.30 9.71
N TYR A 303 12.84 -2.28 9.11
CA TYR A 303 13.67 -1.08 9.11
C TYR A 303 13.03 0.05 8.31
N VAL A 304 12.55 -0.22 7.08
CA VAL A 304 11.88 0.78 6.23
C VAL A 304 10.63 1.32 6.94
N ALA A 305 9.81 0.45 7.54
CA ALA A 305 8.66 0.83 8.33
C ALA A 305 9.03 1.70 9.55
N SER A 306 10.14 1.38 10.23
CA SER A 306 10.61 2.19 11.36
C SER A 306 11.07 3.59 10.97
N ARG A 307 11.44 3.81 9.69
CA ARG A 307 11.82 5.13 9.18
C ARG A 307 10.61 6.00 8.87
N ILE A 308 9.59 5.40 8.22
CA ILE A 308 8.40 6.17 7.83
C ILE A 308 7.60 6.64 9.03
N VAL A 309 7.49 5.87 10.10
CA VAL A 309 6.73 6.28 11.28
C VAL A 309 7.34 7.47 12.05
N GLN A 310 8.51 7.93 11.66
CA GLN A 310 9.19 9.12 12.17
C GLN A 310 9.02 10.34 11.26
N GLU A 311 8.20 10.21 10.21
CA GLU A 311 7.87 11.29 9.28
C GLU A 311 6.36 11.54 9.26
N ILE A 312 5.95 12.70 8.81
CA ILE A 312 4.53 13.02 8.58
C ILE A 312 4.20 12.63 7.15
N GLY A 313 3.24 11.73 6.99
CA GLY A 313 2.82 11.21 5.70
C GLY A 313 3.55 9.95 5.24
N PRO A 314 3.06 9.33 4.16
CA PRO A 314 3.54 8.02 3.70
C PRO A 314 4.81 8.11 2.85
N ARG A 315 5.58 9.21 2.94
CA ARG A 315 6.77 9.44 2.11
C ARG A 315 8.03 9.61 2.96
N LEU A 316 9.03 8.79 2.67
CA LEU A 316 10.36 8.94 3.23
C LEU A 316 11.06 10.16 2.64
N SER A 317 11.60 11.01 3.48
CA SER A 317 12.40 12.20 3.08
C SER A 317 13.79 11.83 2.58
N VAL A 318 14.28 10.63 2.92
CA VAL A 318 15.62 10.13 2.56
C VAL A 318 15.55 8.85 1.76
N ARG A 319 16.50 8.66 0.85
CA ARG A 319 16.68 7.38 0.17
C ARG A 319 17.39 6.39 1.09
N LEU A 320 16.91 5.15 1.06
CA LEU A 320 17.45 4.05 1.87
C LEU A 320 18.39 3.13 1.08
N MET A 321 18.45 3.34 -0.25
CA MET A 321 19.36 2.58 -1.11
C MET A 321 20.81 2.63 -0.61
N GLY A 322 21.44 1.48 -0.52
CA GLY A 322 22.81 1.33 -0.03
C GLY A 322 22.97 1.10 1.47
N ARG A 323 21.88 1.17 2.25
CA ARG A 323 21.91 0.89 3.70
C ARG A 323 21.67 -0.56 4.08
N GLN A 324 21.43 -1.44 3.10
CA GLN A 324 21.09 -2.83 3.35
C GLN A 324 22.20 -3.58 4.07
N GLU A 325 23.47 -3.38 3.68
CA GLU A 325 24.63 -4.03 4.32
C GLU A 325 24.80 -3.58 5.77
N GLU A 326 24.58 -2.30 6.07
CA GLU A 326 24.62 -1.76 7.43
C GLU A 326 23.57 -2.42 8.35
N ILE A 327 22.37 -2.65 7.83
CA ILE A 327 21.21 -3.12 8.62
C ILE A 327 21.15 -4.64 8.70
N LEU A 328 21.57 -5.34 7.65
CA LEU A 328 21.43 -6.79 7.54
C LEU A 328 22.75 -7.52 7.79
N GLY A 329 23.89 -6.80 7.84
CA GLY A 329 25.21 -7.42 7.78
C GLY A 329 25.48 -8.00 6.38
N GLU A 330 26.45 -8.91 6.26
CA GLU A 330 26.73 -9.63 5.01
C GLU A 330 25.63 -10.67 4.71
N ALA A 331 24.44 -10.18 4.35
CA ALA A 331 23.21 -10.98 4.28
C ALA A 331 22.87 -11.47 2.86
N ARG A 332 23.85 -11.59 1.97
CA ARG A 332 23.66 -12.32 0.71
C ARG A 332 24.01 -13.78 0.93
N SER A 333 22.98 -14.64 1.00
CA SER A 333 23.14 -16.09 0.97
C SER A 333 23.24 -16.60 -0.46
#